data_78bd2d731113cbb0dd3e862a21ec640b
#
_entry.id   78bd2d731113cbb0dd3e862a21ec640b
#
_cell.length_a   1.000
_cell.length_b   1.000
_cell.length_c   1.000
_cell.angle_alpha   90.00
_cell.angle_beta   90.00
_cell.angle_gamma   90.00
#
_symmetry.space_group_name_H-M   'P 1'
#
loop_
_entity.id
_entity.type
_entity.pdbx_description
1 polymer ?
#
loop_
_entity_poly.entity_id
_entity_poly.type
_entity_poly.pdbx_seq_one_letter_code
_entity_poly.pdbx_strand_id
1 'polypeptide(L)'
;MIEALVQPLSRLASAGGPVLVVIALVAVLLFTLALERLIYWQWRYRRQRQALIERWRTRHEHVSWSARTLRECWCDELIGALRISLPWLRLLVALCPLLGLVGTVTGMIQVFDTLSVTGVGEARSMSDGVARATLPTLAGMAVAVVGILFTSRFEHVVRREDQKLHDRLTRATEIDHA
;
A
#
# COMPACT_ATOMS: atom_id res chain seq x y z
N MET A 1 -16.03 6.77 22.05
CA MET A 1 -14.96 6.36 21.09
C MET A 1 -15.45 6.35 19.64
N ILE A 2 -16.65 5.88 19.35
CA ILE A 2 -17.25 5.91 17.99
C ILE A 2 -17.58 7.34 17.54
N GLU A 3 -18.07 8.21 18.43
CA GLU A 3 -18.37 9.62 18.12
C GLU A 3 -17.13 10.44 17.75
N ALA A 4 -15.98 10.15 18.34
CA ALA A 4 -14.71 10.82 18.01
C ALA A 4 -14.21 10.49 16.58
N LEU A 5 -14.64 9.37 16.00
CA LEU A 5 -14.34 8.96 14.62
C LEU A 5 -15.41 9.49 13.62
N VAL A 6 -16.65 9.62 14.05
CA VAL A 6 -17.76 10.07 13.19
C VAL A 6 -17.70 11.59 12.93
N GLN A 7 -17.28 12.40 13.92
CA GLN A 7 -17.16 13.85 13.75
C GLN A 7 -16.17 14.28 12.65
N PRO A 8 -14.96 13.74 12.56
CA PRO A 8 -14.06 14.08 11.46
C PRO A 8 -14.59 13.61 10.10
N LEU A 9 -15.27 12.44 10.04
CA LEU A 9 -15.86 11.96 8.78
C LEU A 9 -16.99 12.88 8.30
N SER A 10 -17.85 13.35 9.19
CA SER A 10 -18.92 14.27 8.83
C SER A 10 -18.39 15.62 8.36
N ARG A 11 -17.31 16.12 8.97
CA ARG A 11 -16.62 17.34 8.51
C ARG A 11 -15.95 17.13 7.14
N LEU A 12 -15.35 15.98 6.89
CA LEU A 12 -14.79 15.65 5.58
C LEU A 12 -15.89 15.53 4.52
N ALA A 13 -17.01 14.89 4.85
CA ALA A 13 -18.15 14.78 3.94
C ALA A 13 -18.76 16.16 3.60
N SER A 14 -18.85 17.07 4.58
CA SER A 14 -19.34 18.44 4.36
C SER A 14 -18.35 19.34 3.60
N ALA A 15 -17.03 19.05 3.68
CA ALA A 15 -15.99 19.84 3.03
C ALA A 15 -15.76 19.43 1.56
N GLY A 16 -15.83 18.17 1.22
CA GLY A 16 -15.45 17.67 -0.12
C GLY A 16 -16.41 16.62 -0.71
N GLY A 17 -17.61 16.50 -0.14
CA GLY A 17 -18.64 15.58 -0.65
C GLY A 17 -18.36 14.09 -0.37
N PRO A 18 -19.22 13.19 -0.90
CA PRO A 18 -19.16 11.75 -0.64
C PRO A 18 -17.85 11.11 -1.17
N VAL A 19 -17.24 11.67 -2.22
CA VAL A 19 -16.01 11.14 -2.80
C VAL A 19 -14.84 11.27 -1.84
N LEU A 20 -14.77 12.33 -1.04
CA LEU A 20 -13.72 12.49 -0.04
C LEU A 20 -13.79 11.40 1.04
N VAL A 21 -14.98 10.97 1.39
CA VAL A 21 -15.19 9.83 2.33
C VAL A 21 -14.67 8.52 1.73
N VAL A 22 -14.92 8.29 0.44
CA VAL A 22 -14.40 7.11 -0.26
C VAL A 22 -12.87 7.12 -0.29
N ILE A 23 -12.25 8.28 -0.59
CA ILE A 23 -10.77 8.42 -0.55
C ILE A 23 -10.25 8.14 0.86
N ALA A 24 -10.91 8.65 1.90
CA ALA A 24 -10.52 8.39 3.29
C ALA A 24 -10.59 6.89 3.65
N LEU A 25 -11.65 6.20 3.21
CA LEU A 25 -11.79 4.74 3.38
C LEU A 25 -10.67 3.97 2.67
N VAL A 26 -10.38 4.31 1.42
CA VAL A 26 -9.28 3.70 0.66
C VAL A 26 -7.93 3.98 1.33
N ALA A 27 -7.72 5.19 1.85
CA ALA A 27 -6.51 5.54 2.59
C ALA A 27 -6.36 4.69 3.87
N VAL A 28 -7.42 4.53 4.66
CA VAL A 28 -7.42 3.67 5.87
C VAL A 28 -7.09 2.23 5.50
N LEU A 29 -7.71 1.69 4.45
CA LEU A 29 -7.43 0.33 3.96
C LEU A 29 -5.96 0.19 3.54
N LEU A 30 -5.45 1.15 2.77
CA LEU A 30 -4.07 1.18 2.31
C LEU A 30 -3.08 1.20 3.49
N PHE A 31 -3.28 2.10 4.46
CA PHE A 31 -2.41 2.20 5.63
C PHE A 31 -2.51 0.96 6.53
N THR A 32 -3.68 0.36 6.67
CA THR A 32 -3.88 -0.88 7.42
C THR A 32 -3.10 -2.03 6.78
N LEU A 33 -3.22 -2.21 5.47
CA LEU A 33 -2.45 -3.22 4.73
C LEU A 33 -0.94 -2.95 4.78
N ALA A 34 -0.53 -1.69 4.68
CA ALA A 34 0.87 -1.29 4.78
C ALA A 34 1.45 -1.62 6.17
N LEU A 35 0.72 -1.30 7.23
CA LEU A 35 1.11 -1.58 8.61
C LEU A 35 1.15 -3.09 8.89
N GLU A 36 0.14 -3.83 8.45
CA GLU A 36 0.13 -5.29 8.55
C GLU A 36 1.39 -5.90 7.93
N ARG A 37 1.79 -5.44 6.73
CA ARG A 37 2.99 -5.93 6.05
C ARG A 37 4.28 -5.56 6.75
N LEU A 38 4.35 -4.38 7.31
CA LEU A 38 5.51 -3.96 8.10
C LEU A 38 5.67 -4.85 9.34
N ILE A 39 4.60 -5.12 10.06
CA ILE A 39 4.57 -5.99 11.24
C ILE A 39 4.92 -7.43 10.85
N TYR A 40 4.31 -7.95 9.76
CA TYR A 40 4.61 -9.28 9.24
C TYR A 40 6.11 -9.45 8.93
N TRP A 41 6.71 -8.48 8.21
CA TRP A 41 8.13 -8.50 7.88
C TRP A 41 9.01 -8.46 9.14
N GLN A 42 8.66 -7.63 10.12
CA GLN A 42 9.49 -7.41 11.29
C GLN A 42 9.48 -8.60 12.26
N TRP A 43 8.34 -9.28 12.41
CA TRP A 43 8.15 -10.31 13.42
C TRP A 43 8.13 -11.73 12.83
N ARG A 44 7.31 -11.96 11.82
CA ARG A 44 7.06 -13.30 11.31
C ARG A 44 8.11 -13.77 10.29
N TYR A 45 8.46 -12.91 9.35
CA TYR A 45 9.48 -13.22 8.35
C TYR A 45 10.85 -13.54 8.97
N ARG A 46 11.30 -12.72 9.94
CA ARG A 46 12.60 -12.95 10.61
C ARG A 46 12.67 -14.30 11.28
N ARG A 47 11.60 -14.75 11.96
CA ARG A 47 11.52 -16.08 12.59
C ARG A 47 11.54 -17.21 11.55
N GLN A 48 10.75 -17.08 10.50
CA GLN A 48 10.67 -18.09 9.44
C GLN A 48 12.00 -18.23 8.71
N ARG A 49 12.68 -17.12 8.42
CA ARG A 49 14.00 -17.12 7.79
C ARG A 49 15.05 -17.85 8.65
N GLN A 50 15.07 -17.59 9.95
CA GLN A 50 16.01 -18.29 10.85
C GLN A 50 15.74 -19.78 10.91
N ALA A 51 14.48 -20.17 11.03
CA ALA A 51 14.09 -21.57 11.02
C ALA A 51 14.46 -22.29 9.70
N LEU A 52 14.34 -21.60 8.57
CA LEU A 52 14.71 -22.13 7.26
C LEU A 52 16.22 -22.32 7.12
N ILE A 53 17.02 -21.36 7.56
CA ILE A 53 18.48 -21.46 7.56
C ILE A 53 18.94 -22.62 8.47
N GLU A 54 18.34 -22.76 9.64
CA GLU A 54 18.65 -23.85 10.57
C GLU A 54 18.31 -25.22 9.96
N ARG A 55 17.12 -25.37 9.38
CA ARG A 55 16.73 -26.59 8.65
C ARG A 55 17.67 -26.92 7.50
N TRP A 56 18.19 -25.91 6.80
CA TRP A 56 19.16 -26.11 5.75
C TRP A 56 20.50 -26.61 6.30
N ARG A 57 20.99 -26.03 7.41
CA ARG A 57 22.26 -26.42 8.05
C ARG A 57 22.26 -27.81 8.64
N THR A 58 21.12 -28.30 9.12
CA THR A 58 20.98 -29.66 9.71
C THR A 58 20.84 -30.77 8.65
N ARG A 59 20.82 -30.43 7.37
CA ARG A 59 20.69 -31.39 6.29
C ARG A 59 22.06 -32.00 5.93
N HIS A 60 22.08 -33.29 5.65
CA HIS A 60 23.33 -34.03 5.28
C HIS A 60 23.72 -33.87 3.80
N GLU A 61 22.81 -33.44 2.92
CA GLU A 61 23.06 -33.31 1.48
C GLU A 61 22.74 -31.89 0.98
N HIS A 62 23.78 -31.19 0.46
CA HIS A 62 23.68 -29.83 -0.04
C HIS A 62 23.95 -29.69 -1.54
N VAL A 63 24.52 -30.74 -2.20
CA VAL A 63 25.10 -30.66 -3.55
C VAL A 63 24.21 -31.27 -4.63
N SER A 64 23.33 -32.23 -4.25
CA SER A 64 22.45 -32.90 -5.20
C SER A 64 21.56 -31.92 -5.96
N TRP A 65 21.22 -32.25 -7.22
CA TRP A 65 20.27 -31.47 -8.02
C TRP A 65 18.94 -31.25 -7.27
N SER A 66 18.45 -32.27 -6.58
CA SER A 66 17.26 -32.23 -5.72
C SER A 66 17.39 -31.20 -4.58
N ALA A 67 18.59 -31.08 -3.99
CA ALA A 67 18.86 -30.11 -2.94
C ALA A 67 18.83 -28.66 -3.46
N ARG A 68 19.35 -28.41 -4.66
CA ARG A 68 19.29 -27.10 -5.31
C ARG A 68 17.85 -26.66 -5.60
N THR A 69 17.05 -27.55 -6.21
CA THR A 69 15.64 -27.29 -6.50
C THR A 69 14.82 -27.03 -5.23
N LEU A 70 15.09 -27.78 -4.17
CA LEU A 70 14.42 -27.62 -2.88
C LEU A 70 14.77 -26.26 -2.24
N ARG A 71 16.03 -25.84 -2.33
CA ARG A 71 16.49 -24.53 -1.84
C ARG A 71 15.76 -23.40 -2.55
N GLU A 72 15.69 -23.46 -3.88
CA GLU A 72 15.00 -22.45 -4.68
C GLU A 72 13.50 -22.42 -4.33
N CYS A 73 12.85 -23.57 -4.21
CA CYS A 73 11.45 -23.67 -3.83
C CYS A 73 11.17 -23.05 -2.45
N TRP A 74 12.02 -23.28 -1.46
CA TRP A 74 11.88 -22.70 -0.13
C TRP A 74 12.13 -21.18 -0.11
N CYS A 75 13.09 -20.71 -0.92
CA CYS A 75 13.32 -19.28 -1.09
C CYS A 75 12.11 -18.61 -1.73
N ASP A 76 11.59 -19.19 -2.81
CA ASP A 76 10.45 -18.64 -3.53
C ASP A 76 9.18 -18.63 -2.68
N GLU A 77 8.94 -19.67 -1.89
CA GLU A 77 7.81 -19.71 -0.94
C GLU A 77 7.90 -18.58 0.10
N LEU A 78 9.08 -18.41 0.72
CA LEU A 78 9.28 -17.40 1.75
C LEU A 78 9.21 -15.97 1.20
N ILE A 79 9.80 -15.72 0.04
CA ILE A 79 9.77 -14.41 -0.63
C ILE A 79 8.39 -14.16 -1.27
N GLY A 80 7.76 -15.20 -1.81
CA GLY A 80 6.40 -15.13 -2.34
C GLY A 80 5.40 -14.64 -1.29
N ALA A 81 5.51 -15.14 -0.06
CA ALA A 81 4.68 -14.68 1.05
C ALA A 81 4.85 -13.18 1.36
N LEU A 82 6.04 -12.59 1.12
CA LEU A 82 6.25 -11.15 1.23
C LEU A 82 5.67 -10.38 0.04
N ARG A 83 5.71 -10.96 -1.17
CA ARG A 83 5.27 -10.30 -2.40
C ARG A 83 3.75 -10.29 -2.59
N ILE A 84 3.01 -11.18 -1.96
CA ILE A 84 1.59 -11.46 -2.24
C ILE A 84 0.67 -10.23 -2.14
N SER A 85 0.97 -9.25 -1.29
CA SER A 85 0.14 -8.04 -1.14
C SER A 85 0.70 -6.81 -1.84
N LEU A 86 1.89 -6.86 -2.43
CA LEU A 86 2.44 -5.73 -3.18
C LEU A 86 1.55 -5.30 -4.36
N PRO A 87 0.98 -6.22 -5.17
CA PRO A 87 0.07 -5.85 -6.25
C PRO A 87 -1.17 -5.10 -5.75
N TRP A 88 -1.76 -5.54 -4.64
CA TRP A 88 -2.93 -4.91 -4.03
C TRP A 88 -2.61 -3.51 -3.50
N LEU A 89 -1.46 -3.33 -2.85
CA LEU A 89 -1.01 -2.02 -2.40
C LEU A 89 -0.80 -1.06 -3.57
N ARG A 90 -0.16 -1.51 -4.65
CA ARG A 90 0.03 -0.71 -5.87
C ARG A 90 -1.30 -0.31 -6.50
N LEU A 91 -2.25 -1.24 -6.58
CA LEU A 91 -3.57 -0.97 -7.10
C LEU A 91 -4.29 0.12 -6.30
N LEU A 92 -4.30 0.00 -4.96
CA LEU A 92 -4.94 0.99 -4.09
C LEU A 92 -4.28 2.35 -4.22
N VAL A 93 -2.95 2.41 -4.28
CA VAL A 93 -2.21 3.66 -4.47
C VAL A 93 -2.55 4.32 -5.80
N ALA A 94 -2.65 3.55 -6.89
CA ALA A 94 -3.00 4.05 -8.21
C ALA A 94 -4.46 4.53 -8.29
N LEU A 95 -5.37 3.95 -7.51
CA LEU A 95 -6.77 4.36 -7.44
C LEU A 95 -6.96 5.71 -6.74
N CYS A 96 -6.10 6.09 -5.79
CA CYS A 96 -6.27 7.33 -5.02
C CYS A 96 -6.33 8.60 -5.88
N PRO A 97 -5.43 8.85 -6.84
CA PRO A 97 -5.52 10.01 -7.73
C PRO A 97 -6.73 9.97 -8.66
N LEU A 98 -7.12 8.78 -9.12
CA LEU A 98 -8.29 8.60 -9.99
C LEU A 98 -9.59 8.94 -9.25
N LEU A 99 -9.71 8.49 -8.00
CA LEU A 99 -10.82 8.89 -7.12
C LEU A 99 -10.84 10.39 -6.86
N GLY A 100 -9.65 10.99 -6.67
CA GLY A 100 -9.51 12.43 -6.56
C GLY A 100 -10.05 13.18 -7.78
N LEU A 101 -9.71 12.71 -8.99
CA LEU A 101 -10.22 13.26 -10.23
C LEU A 101 -11.75 13.14 -10.34
N VAL A 102 -12.32 11.97 -10.01
CA VAL A 102 -13.78 11.79 -9.96
C VAL A 102 -14.41 12.79 -8.98
N GLY A 103 -13.76 13.06 -7.86
CA GLY A 103 -14.22 14.04 -6.88
C GLY A 103 -14.30 15.46 -7.43
N THR A 104 -13.32 15.89 -8.25
CA THR A 104 -13.40 17.23 -8.88
C THR A 104 -14.51 17.30 -9.90
N VAL A 105 -14.68 16.27 -10.74
CA VAL A 105 -15.73 16.26 -11.76
C VAL A 105 -17.12 16.30 -11.11
N THR A 106 -17.37 15.46 -10.11
CA THR A 106 -18.65 15.44 -9.38
C THR A 106 -18.89 16.75 -8.61
N GLY A 107 -17.86 17.33 -8.01
CA GLY A 107 -17.95 18.61 -7.33
C GLY A 107 -18.29 19.75 -8.26
N MET A 108 -17.68 19.79 -9.46
CA MET A 108 -18.00 20.80 -10.48
C MET A 108 -19.42 20.65 -11.01
N ILE A 109 -19.91 19.44 -11.24
CA ILE A 109 -21.32 19.21 -11.64
C ILE A 109 -22.26 19.81 -10.59
N GLN A 110 -22.02 19.57 -9.31
CA GLN A 110 -22.84 20.13 -8.23
C GLN A 110 -22.83 21.66 -8.20
N VAL A 111 -21.69 22.30 -8.50
CA VAL A 111 -21.59 23.76 -8.61
C VAL A 111 -22.45 24.29 -9.76
N PHE A 112 -22.40 23.65 -10.92
CA PHE A 112 -23.22 24.07 -12.07
C PHE A 112 -24.71 23.82 -11.86
N ASP A 113 -25.08 22.72 -11.19
CA ASP A 113 -26.48 22.44 -10.83
C ASP A 113 -27.05 23.52 -9.90
N THR A 114 -26.31 23.92 -8.88
CA THR A 114 -26.73 24.99 -7.96
C THR A 114 -26.88 26.34 -8.69
N LEU A 115 -25.98 26.66 -9.62
CA LEU A 115 -26.05 27.87 -10.43
C LEU A 115 -27.26 27.91 -11.34
N SER A 116 -27.63 26.75 -11.92
CA SER A 116 -28.80 26.68 -12.81
C SER A 116 -30.11 26.96 -12.08
N VAL A 117 -30.18 26.71 -10.78
CA VAL A 117 -31.37 26.89 -9.93
C VAL A 117 -31.40 28.29 -9.29
N THR A 118 -30.24 28.79 -8.83
CA THR A 118 -30.17 30.05 -8.05
C THR A 118 -29.89 31.30 -8.90
N GLY A 119 -29.49 31.12 -10.17
CA GLY A 119 -29.13 32.25 -11.07
C GLY A 119 -27.73 32.83 -10.80
N VAL A 120 -27.24 33.61 -11.73
CA VAL A 120 -25.83 34.10 -11.84
C VAL A 120 -25.43 35.14 -10.77
N GLY A 121 -26.25 35.37 -9.73
CA GLY A 121 -26.13 36.54 -8.84
C GLY A 121 -25.01 36.48 -7.79
N GLU A 122 -24.40 35.34 -7.50
CA GLU A 122 -23.43 35.22 -6.41
C GLU A 122 -22.06 34.63 -6.83
N ALA A 123 -21.21 35.49 -7.38
CA ALA A 123 -19.82 35.12 -7.73
C ALA A 123 -19.03 34.54 -6.53
N ARG A 124 -19.43 34.84 -5.30
CA ARG A 124 -18.78 34.38 -4.09
C ARG A 124 -19.11 32.92 -3.80
N SER A 125 -20.36 32.49 -4.01
CA SER A 125 -20.78 31.10 -3.84
C SER A 125 -20.14 30.18 -4.89
N MET A 126 -19.92 30.69 -6.11
CA MET A 126 -19.18 29.99 -7.16
C MET A 126 -17.72 29.72 -6.76
N SER A 127 -17.03 30.75 -6.24
CA SER A 127 -15.63 30.63 -5.82
C SER A 127 -15.47 29.57 -4.72
N ASP A 128 -16.36 29.57 -3.73
CA ASP A 128 -16.36 28.59 -2.64
C ASP A 128 -16.65 27.16 -3.15
N GLY A 129 -17.56 27.00 -4.09
CA GLY A 129 -17.91 25.73 -4.69
C GLY A 129 -16.74 25.11 -5.47
N VAL A 130 -16.06 25.90 -6.28
CA VAL A 130 -14.87 25.48 -7.04
C VAL A 130 -13.73 25.11 -6.09
N ALA A 131 -13.50 25.89 -5.03
CA ALA A 131 -12.49 25.57 -4.02
C ALA A 131 -12.77 24.22 -3.32
N ARG A 132 -14.03 23.94 -2.99
CA ARG A 132 -14.44 22.65 -2.40
C ARG A 132 -14.30 21.46 -3.37
N ALA A 133 -14.58 21.68 -4.65
CA ALA A 133 -14.44 20.65 -5.67
C ALA A 133 -12.98 20.19 -5.88
N THR A 134 -11.98 21.02 -5.57
CA THR A 134 -10.55 20.65 -5.71
C THR A 134 -9.99 19.85 -4.53
N LEU A 135 -10.63 19.87 -3.35
CA LEU A 135 -10.16 19.19 -2.15
C LEU A 135 -9.96 17.68 -2.33
N PRO A 136 -10.86 16.93 -2.98
CA PRO A 136 -10.68 15.48 -3.19
C PRO A 136 -9.42 15.15 -3.98
N THR A 137 -9.05 15.96 -4.97
CA THR A 137 -7.84 15.72 -5.76
C THR A 137 -6.58 15.91 -4.93
N LEU A 138 -6.52 16.98 -4.13
CA LEU A 138 -5.39 17.21 -3.23
C LEU A 138 -5.25 16.06 -2.23
N ALA A 139 -6.35 15.62 -1.64
CA ALA A 139 -6.36 14.49 -0.71
C ALA A 139 -5.91 13.19 -1.38
N GLY A 140 -6.46 12.87 -2.56
CA GLY A 140 -6.11 11.67 -3.32
C GLY A 140 -4.63 11.63 -3.72
N MET A 141 -4.09 12.76 -4.19
CA MET A 141 -2.65 12.86 -4.51
C MET A 141 -1.78 12.75 -3.27
N ALA A 142 -2.13 13.37 -2.14
CA ALA A 142 -1.36 13.29 -0.90
C ALA A 142 -1.25 11.84 -0.40
N VAL A 143 -2.37 11.11 -0.38
CA VAL A 143 -2.40 9.68 -0.02
C VAL A 143 -1.57 8.85 -0.99
N ALA A 144 -1.68 9.10 -2.30
CA ALA A 144 -0.93 8.39 -3.31
C ALA A 144 0.59 8.56 -3.16
N VAL A 145 1.08 9.78 -2.92
CA VAL A 145 2.51 10.05 -2.72
C VAL A 145 3.06 9.25 -1.54
N VAL A 146 2.38 9.27 -0.39
CA VAL A 146 2.79 8.50 0.79
C VAL A 146 2.74 7.00 0.49
N GLY A 147 1.70 6.53 -0.19
CA GLY A 147 1.55 5.13 -0.61
C GLY A 147 2.65 4.66 -1.56
N ILE A 148 3.05 5.48 -2.55
CA ILE A 148 4.15 5.19 -3.48
C ILE A 148 5.49 5.07 -2.71
N LEU A 149 5.76 6.02 -1.82
CA LEU A 149 6.99 5.98 -1.02
C LEU A 149 7.07 4.71 -0.16
N PHE A 150 5.95 4.32 0.45
CA PHE A 150 5.89 3.09 1.24
C PHE A 150 6.10 1.85 0.37
N THR A 151 5.36 1.71 -0.73
CA THR A 151 5.47 0.54 -1.63
C THR A 151 6.86 0.41 -2.24
N SER A 152 7.45 1.51 -2.69
CA SER A 152 8.81 1.54 -3.22
C SER A 152 9.86 1.09 -2.17
N ARG A 153 9.76 1.62 -0.94
CA ARG A 153 10.66 1.20 0.15
C ARG A 153 10.50 -0.26 0.51
N PHE A 154 9.26 -0.75 0.57
CA PHE A 154 8.99 -2.15 0.88
C PHE A 154 9.49 -3.09 -0.22
N GLU A 155 9.36 -2.74 -1.50
CA GLU A 155 9.94 -3.49 -2.61
C GLU A 155 11.45 -3.60 -2.53
N HIS A 156 12.12 -2.50 -2.19
CA HIS A 156 13.57 -2.53 -1.98
C HIS A 156 13.97 -3.48 -0.84
N VAL A 157 13.20 -3.49 0.23
CA VAL A 157 13.41 -4.42 1.35
C VAL A 157 13.25 -5.87 0.89
N VAL A 158 12.16 -6.17 0.16
CA VAL A 158 11.91 -7.54 -0.36
C VAL A 158 13.04 -8.00 -1.27
N ARG A 159 13.49 -7.17 -2.22
CA ARG A 159 14.61 -7.51 -3.12
C ARG A 159 15.92 -7.73 -2.36
N ARG A 160 16.22 -6.91 -1.36
CA ARG A 160 17.41 -7.07 -0.51
C ARG A 160 17.36 -8.35 0.32
N GLU A 161 16.22 -8.72 0.84
CA GLU A 161 16.07 -9.95 1.62
C GLU A 161 16.14 -11.20 0.72
N ASP A 162 15.64 -11.13 -0.51
CA ASP A 162 15.77 -12.15 -1.54
C ASP A 162 17.26 -12.45 -1.82
N GLN A 163 18.04 -11.43 -2.15
CA GLN A 163 19.48 -11.56 -2.40
C GLN A 163 20.22 -12.11 -1.18
N LYS A 164 19.96 -11.59 0.01
CA LYS A 164 20.60 -12.07 1.23
C LYS A 164 20.27 -13.53 1.57
N LEU A 165 19.05 -13.97 1.26
CA LEU A 165 18.64 -15.34 1.48
C LEU A 165 19.39 -16.28 0.54
N HIS A 166 19.46 -15.95 -0.74
CA HIS A 166 20.23 -16.69 -1.73
C HIS A 166 21.73 -16.77 -1.38
N ASP A 167 22.36 -15.66 -1.02
CA ASP A 167 23.78 -15.59 -0.65
C ASP A 167 24.10 -16.44 0.58
N ARG A 168 23.23 -16.40 1.60
CA ARG A 168 23.45 -17.16 2.84
C ARG A 168 23.32 -18.67 2.63
N LEU A 169 22.36 -19.09 1.83
CA LEU A 169 22.16 -20.50 1.53
C LEU A 169 23.24 -21.03 0.58
N THR A 170 23.80 -20.19 -0.29
CA THR A 170 24.92 -20.57 -1.16
C THR A 170 26.22 -20.71 -0.37
N ARG A 171 26.54 -19.76 0.51
CA ARG A 171 27.73 -19.84 1.37
C ARG A 171 27.69 -21.01 2.34
N ALA A 172 26.53 -21.40 2.82
CA ALA A 172 26.37 -22.56 3.67
C ALA A 172 26.72 -23.88 2.94
N THR A 173 26.61 -23.91 1.60
CA THR A 173 27.05 -25.06 0.79
C THR A 173 28.56 -25.06 0.52
N GLU A 174 29.24 -23.92 0.48
CA GLU A 174 30.68 -23.81 0.23
C GLU A 174 31.53 -24.19 1.45
N ILE A 175 31.04 -23.92 2.67
CA ILE A 175 31.76 -24.23 3.91
C ILE A 175 31.81 -25.75 4.16
N ASP A 176 30.88 -26.53 3.62
CA ASP A 176 30.83 -27.96 3.77
C ASP A 176 31.80 -28.72 2.82
N HIS A 177 32.46 -27.99 1.92
CA HIS A 177 33.42 -28.49 0.94
C HIS A 177 34.90 -28.11 1.24
N ALA A 178 35.14 -27.36 2.31
CA ALA A 178 36.47 -26.99 2.76
C ALA A 178 36.90 -27.77 4.00
#